data_d090c16654d359f45871d7ef433b5e18
#
_entry.id   d090c16654d359f45871d7ef433b5e18
#
_cell.length_a   1.000
_cell.length_b   1.000
_cell.length_c   1.000
_cell.angle_alpha   90.00
_cell.angle_beta   90.00
_cell.angle_gamma   90.00
#
_symmetry.space_group_name_H-M   'P 1'
#
loop_
_entity.id
_entity.type
_entity.pdbx_description
1 polymer ?
#
loop_
_entity_poly.entity_id
_entity_poly.type
_entity_poly.pdbx_seq_one_letter_code
_entity_poly.pdbx_strand_id
1 'polypeptide(L)'
;DWRDLLLDLKRRGLDASPLVIADGALGFWKAAGEVWPKTREQRCWVHKTANVLAKLPKSQQPKAKRALQEIWMAETKAAAELAFDAFIESYTPKYEKAADCLSKDRDTLLAFYDFPAEHWKHLRTTNPIESTFATVRHRTIRSKGCLSNRTALAMVFKLLEAAQRSWRRLDGHNQLPKLVLGVTFNDGIEVIAKPTDRQPITVAA
;
A
#
# COMPACT_ATOMS: atom_id res chain seq x y z
N ASP A 1 15.43 -14.39 5.92
CA ASP A 1 15.30 -13.01 5.41
C ASP A 1 13.91 -12.80 4.79
N TRP A 2 13.64 -11.63 4.19
CA TRP A 2 12.35 -11.34 3.52
C TRP A 2 12.08 -12.28 2.34
N ARG A 3 13.10 -12.56 1.56
CA ARG A 3 12.99 -13.42 0.38
C ARG A 3 12.58 -14.85 0.78
N ASP A 4 13.20 -15.40 1.79
CA ASP A 4 12.87 -16.76 2.27
C ASP A 4 11.44 -16.84 2.78
N LEU A 5 10.99 -15.81 3.51
CA LEU A 5 9.61 -15.71 3.99
C LEU A 5 8.61 -15.67 2.81
N LEU A 6 8.86 -14.82 1.81
CA LEU A 6 7.96 -14.70 0.66
C LEU A 6 7.96 -15.95 -0.22
N LEU A 7 9.12 -16.62 -0.38
CA LEU A 7 9.20 -17.92 -1.07
C LEU A 7 8.44 -19.01 -0.30
N ASP A 8 8.50 -19.02 1.04
CA ASP A 8 7.72 -19.96 1.84
C ASP A 8 6.21 -19.74 1.67
N LEU A 9 5.76 -18.47 1.70
CA LEU A 9 4.36 -18.12 1.46
C LEU A 9 3.91 -18.55 0.05
N LYS A 10 4.73 -18.30 -0.97
CA LYS A 10 4.47 -18.74 -2.35
C LYS A 10 4.35 -20.26 -2.47
N ARG A 11 5.26 -21.00 -1.84
CA ARG A 11 5.23 -22.47 -1.79
C ARG A 11 3.96 -22.99 -1.10
N ARG A 12 3.43 -22.24 -0.12
CA ARG A 12 2.18 -22.56 0.58
C ARG A 12 0.92 -22.12 -0.17
N GLY A 13 1.04 -21.61 -1.40
CA GLY A 13 -0.07 -21.27 -2.28
C GLY A 13 -0.47 -19.78 -2.23
N LEU A 14 0.37 -18.89 -1.70
CA LEU A 14 0.11 -17.46 -1.84
C LEU A 14 0.53 -17.00 -3.24
N ASP A 15 -0.44 -16.75 -4.09
CA ASP A 15 -0.22 -16.18 -5.42
C ASP A 15 0.18 -14.70 -5.35
N ALA A 16 0.70 -14.20 -6.48
CA ALA A 16 1.06 -12.79 -6.62
C ALA A 16 -0.16 -11.89 -6.39
N SER A 17 -0.09 -11.03 -5.38
CA SER A 17 -1.08 -9.96 -5.22
C SER A 17 -0.93 -8.92 -6.32
N PRO A 18 -2.03 -8.35 -6.88
CA PRO A 18 -1.95 -7.24 -7.82
C PRO A 18 -1.21 -6.01 -7.26
N LEU A 19 -1.30 -5.81 -5.94
CA LEU A 19 -0.69 -4.68 -5.24
C LEU A 19 -0.20 -5.12 -3.86
N VAL A 20 0.99 -4.65 -3.48
CA VAL A 20 1.53 -4.78 -2.11
C VAL A 20 1.75 -3.40 -1.52
N ILE A 21 1.34 -3.22 -0.26
CA ILE A 21 1.46 -1.95 0.46
C ILE A 21 2.49 -2.13 1.57
N ALA A 22 3.51 -1.25 1.61
CA ALA A 22 4.50 -1.28 2.68
C ALA A 22 5.04 0.11 3.05
N ASP A 23 5.77 0.14 4.18
CA ASP A 23 6.35 1.35 4.75
C ASP A 23 7.64 1.82 4.07
N GLY A 24 8.19 1.03 3.14
CA GLY A 24 9.38 1.30 2.36
C GLY A 24 10.67 0.69 2.89
N ALA A 25 10.57 -0.39 3.61
CA ALA A 25 11.72 -1.23 3.92
C ALA A 25 12.32 -1.79 2.62
N LEU A 26 13.51 -1.29 2.24
CA LEU A 26 14.15 -1.62 0.96
C LEU A 26 14.36 -3.12 0.77
N GLY A 27 14.71 -3.85 1.85
CA GLY A 27 14.88 -5.30 1.79
C GLY A 27 13.59 -6.05 1.47
N PHE A 28 12.44 -5.54 1.91
CA PHE A 28 11.14 -6.11 1.57
C PHE A 28 10.80 -5.89 0.10
N TRP A 29 10.94 -4.66 -0.42
CA TRP A 29 10.65 -4.34 -1.82
C TRP A 29 11.49 -5.14 -2.79
N LYS A 30 12.80 -5.25 -2.52
CA LYS A 30 13.70 -6.09 -3.31
C LYS A 30 13.21 -7.54 -3.35
N ALA A 31 12.89 -8.11 -2.19
CA ALA A 31 12.42 -9.49 -2.10
C ALA A 31 11.06 -9.69 -2.80
N ALA A 32 10.13 -8.75 -2.66
CA ALA A 32 8.83 -8.80 -3.31
C ALA A 32 8.96 -8.76 -4.85
N GLY A 33 9.82 -7.90 -5.39
CA GLY A 33 10.12 -7.82 -6.82
C GLY A 33 10.78 -9.09 -7.37
N GLU A 34 11.64 -9.75 -6.59
CA GLU A 34 12.26 -11.03 -6.98
C GLU A 34 11.24 -12.19 -7.00
N VAL A 35 10.34 -12.26 -6.00
CA VAL A 35 9.40 -13.38 -5.85
C VAL A 35 8.16 -13.20 -6.73
N TRP A 36 7.67 -11.97 -6.84
CA TRP A 36 6.48 -11.59 -7.62
C TRP A 36 6.74 -10.36 -8.49
N PRO A 37 7.47 -10.47 -9.60
CA PRO A 37 7.91 -9.32 -10.41
C PRO A 37 6.79 -8.52 -11.07
N LYS A 38 5.57 -9.07 -11.12
CA LYS A 38 4.39 -8.38 -11.68
C LYS A 38 3.57 -7.63 -10.63
N THR A 39 3.86 -7.83 -9.35
CA THR A 39 3.16 -7.15 -8.25
C THR A 39 3.54 -5.68 -8.24
N ARG A 40 2.55 -4.82 -8.21
CA ARG A 40 2.76 -3.37 -8.09
C ARG A 40 3.05 -2.99 -6.63
N GLU A 41 3.78 -1.92 -6.47
CA GLU A 41 4.14 -1.37 -5.16
C GLU A 41 3.29 -0.14 -4.83
N GLN A 42 2.75 -0.09 -3.61
CA GLN A 42 2.12 1.09 -3.03
C GLN A 42 2.86 1.48 -1.76
N ARG A 43 3.41 2.66 -1.76
CA ARG A 43 4.06 3.24 -0.59
C ARG A 43 3.02 3.73 0.42
N CYS A 44 3.18 3.40 1.70
CA CYS A 44 2.30 3.88 2.76
C CYS A 44 2.42 5.41 2.94
N TRP A 45 1.33 6.14 2.75
CA TRP A 45 1.27 7.59 2.90
C TRP A 45 1.50 8.06 4.33
N VAL A 46 1.09 7.29 5.33
CA VAL A 46 1.33 7.65 6.75
C VAL A 46 2.81 7.69 7.04
N HIS A 47 3.54 6.63 6.68
CA HIS A 47 5.00 6.58 6.86
C HIS A 47 5.74 7.59 5.99
N LYS A 48 5.32 7.78 4.74
CA LYS A 48 5.93 8.79 3.86
C LYS A 48 5.72 10.19 4.41
N THR A 49 4.51 10.52 4.86
CA THR A 49 4.24 11.81 5.51
C THR A 49 5.14 12.04 6.70
N ALA A 50 5.27 11.05 7.61
CA ALA A 50 6.16 11.16 8.75
C ALA A 50 7.62 11.40 8.33
N ASN A 51 8.09 10.70 7.30
CA ASN A 51 9.45 10.85 6.77
C ASN A 51 9.71 12.24 6.17
N VAL A 52 8.74 12.80 5.43
CA VAL A 52 8.83 14.16 4.87
C VAL A 52 8.80 15.19 5.99
N LEU A 53 7.86 15.08 6.92
CA LEU A 53 7.74 16.02 8.04
C LEU A 53 8.99 16.01 8.94
N ALA A 54 9.66 14.87 9.12
CA ALA A 54 10.91 14.77 9.86
C ALA A 54 12.07 15.56 9.22
N LYS A 55 11.95 15.97 7.95
CA LYS A 55 12.92 16.82 7.24
C LYS A 55 12.58 18.32 7.34
N LEU A 56 11.51 18.67 8.02
CA LEU A 56 11.00 20.04 8.15
C LEU A 56 11.04 20.53 9.61
N PRO A 57 11.30 21.82 9.83
CA PRO A 57 11.12 22.43 11.15
C PRO A 57 9.69 22.24 11.66
N LYS A 58 9.52 22.13 12.97
CA LYS A 58 8.20 21.92 13.59
C LYS A 58 7.16 22.95 13.17
N SER A 59 7.57 24.22 12.98
CA SER A 59 6.70 25.33 12.54
C SER A 59 6.11 25.12 11.14
N GLN A 60 6.82 24.39 10.25
CA GLN A 60 6.38 24.13 8.87
C GLN A 60 5.56 22.84 8.74
N GLN A 61 5.68 21.94 9.70
CA GLN A 61 5.03 20.63 9.63
C GLN A 61 3.49 20.68 9.46
N PRO A 62 2.73 21.57 10.16
CA PRO A 62 1.28 21.62 9.98
C PRO A 62 0.86 22.04 8.56
N LYS A 63 1.58 22.99 7.96
CA LYS A 63 1.35 23.43 6.58
C LYS A 63 1.69 22.32 5.59
N ALA A 64 2.86 21.71 5.74
CA ALA A 64 3.31 20.62 4.87
C ALA A 64 2.38 19.40 4.97
N LYS A 65 1.89 19.06 6.16
CA LYS A 65 0.93 17.96 6.35
C LYS A 65 -0.36 18.18 5.57
N ARG A 66 -0.89 19.40 5.55
CA ARG A 66 -2.08 19.73 4.75
C ARG A 66 -1.81 19.61 3.26
N ALA A 67 -0.70 20.18 2.78
CA ALA A 67 -0.32 20.06 1.37
C ALA A 67 -0.09 18.60 0.93
N LEU A 68 0.53 17.77 1.77
CA LEU A 68 0.63 16.34 1.49
C LEU A 68 -0.75 15.67 1.46
N GLN A 69 -1.66 16.06 2.35
CA GLN A 69 -3.01 15.52 2.39
C GLN A 69 -3.80 15.84 1.12
N GLU A 70 -3.63 17.01 0.53
CA GLU A 70 -4.24 17.40 -0.75
C GLU A 70 -3.87 16.43 -1.87
N ILE A 71 -2.64 15.88 -1.87
CA ILE A 71 -2.20 14.92 -2.87
C ILE A 71 -3.00 13.62 -2.80
N TRP A 72 -3.06 12.97 -1.61
CA TRP A 72 -3.72 11.66 -1.52
C TRP A 72 -5.25 11.75 -1.37
N MET A 73 -5.80 12.93 -1.14
CA MET A 73 -7.25 13.16 -1.09
C MET A 73 -7.80 13.67 -2.43
N ALA A 74 -6.96 13.94 -3.41
CA ALA A 74 -7.40 14.36 -4.73
C ALA A 74 -8.33 13.32 -5.36
N GLU A 75 -9.31 13.80 -6.12
CA GLU A 75 -10.33 12.95 -6.75
C GLU A 75 -9.79 12.16 -7.94
N THR A 76 -8.75 12.67 -8.60
CA THR A 76 -8.11 12.03 -9.76
C THR A 76 -6.60 12.01 -9.61
N LYS A 77 -5.94 11.09 -10.30
CA LYS A 77 -4.48 10.99 -10.36
C LYS A 77 -3.86 12.27 -10.91
N ALA A 78 -4.47 12.85 -11.95
CA ALA A 78 -3.99 14.11 -12.54
C ALA A 78 -4.03 15.27 -11.52
N ALA A 79 -5.11 15.40 -10.75
CA ALA A 79 -5.19 16.40 -9.69
C ALA A 79 -4.17 16.14 -8.57
N ALA A 80 -3.94 14.87 -8.22
CA ALA A 80 -2.91 14.49 -7.27
C ALA A 80 -1.50 14.83 -7.76
N GLU A 81 -1.21 14.64 -9.05
CA GLU A 81 0.07 15.00 -9.67
C GLU A 81 0.31 16.50 -9.64
N LEU A 82 -0.71 17.31 -9.92
CA LEU A 82 -0.62 18.77 -9.80
C LEU A 82 -0.35 19.22 -8.35
N ALA A 83 -1.05 18.65 -7.38
CA ALA A 83 -0.79 18.93 -5.97
C ALA A 83 0.60 18.48 -5.52
N PHE A 84 1.08 17.38 -6.09
CA PHE A 84 2.44 16.87 -5.87
C PHE A 84 3.49 17.85 -6.38
N ASP A 85 3.34 18.35 -7.62
CA ASP A 85 4.25 19.30 -8.24
C ASP A 85 4.25 20.63 -7.47
N ALA A 86 3.07 21.11 -7.04
CA ALA A 86 2.96 22.31 -6.20
C ALA A 86 3.70 22.16 -4.85
N PHE A 87 3.65 20.97 -4.25
CA PHE A 87 4.44 20.69 -3.04
C PHE A 87 5.93 20.77 -3.32
N ILE A 88 6.41 20.11 -4.39
CA ILE A 88 7.83 20.10 -4.76
C ILE A 88 8.31 21.54 -5.04
N GLU A 89 7.60 22.30 -5.85
CA GLU A 89 7.92 23.69 -6.16
C GLU A 89 8.00 24.57 -4.90
N SER A 90 7.05 24.43 -4.00
CA SER A 90 6.97 25.24 -2.77
C SER A 90 8.08 24.94 -1.76
N TYR A 91 8.51 23.67 -1.67
CA TYR A 91 9.43 23.24 -0.61
C TYR A 91 10.88 23.10 -1.08
N THR A 92 11.17 22.85 -2.35
CA THR A 92 12.55 22.69 -2.88
C THR A 92 13.47 23.87 -2.53
N PRO A 93 13.06 25.16 -2.66
CA PRO A 93 13.98 26.26 -2.44
C PRO A 93 14.60 26.36 -1.04
N LYS A 94 13.86 25.88 -0.01
CA LYS A 94 14.29 25.98 1.38
C LYS A 94 14.45 24.61 2.07
N TYR A 95 13.82 23.58 1.55
CA TYR A 95 13.70 22.27 2.19
C TYR A 95 13.85 21.14 1.18
N GLU A 96 14.88 21.23 0.34
CA GLU A 96 15.20 20.28 -0.73
C GLU A 96 15.12 18.83 -0.25
N LYS A 97 15.70 18.51 0.93
CA LYS A 97 15.65 17.15 1.50
C LYS A 97 14.23 16.63 1.76
N ALA A 98 13.27 17.52 1.99
CA ALA A 98 11.88 17.13 2.17
C ALA A 98 11.18 16.87 0.83
N ALA A 99 11.45 17.72 -0.16
CA ALA A 99 10.99 17.55 -1.54
C ALA A 99 11.56 16.27 -2.17
N ASP A 100 12.86 16.02 -2.06
CA ASP A 100 13.51 14.79 -2.53
C ASP A 100 12.97 13.54 -1.84
N CYS A 101 12.73 13.64 -0.53
CA CYS A 101 12.13 12.55 0.21
C CYS A 101 10.75 12.18 -0.34
N LEU A 102 9.96 13.14 -0.81
CA LEU A 102 8.66 12.89 -1.41
C LEU A 102 8.79 12.37 -2.84
N SER A 103 9.55 13.08 -3.70
CA SER A 103 9.59 12.86 -5.15
C SER A 103 10.11 11.49 -5.57
N LYS A 104 11.06 10.93 -4.82
CA LYS A 104 11.65 9.61 -5.14
C LYS A 104 10.67 8.43 -5.13
N ASP A 105 9.51 8.58 -4.50
CA ASP A 105 8.50 7.51 -4.40
C ASP A 105 7.18 7.92 -5.09
N ARG A 106 7.22 8.91 -6.03
CA ARG A 106 6.04 9.48 -6.69
C ARG A 106 5.11 8.40 -7.25
N ASP A 107 5.64 7.53 -8.10
CA ASP A 107 4.84 6.51 -8.79
C ASP A 107 4.23 5.51 -7.81
N THR A 108 4.99 5.07 -6.81
CA THR A 108 4.52 4.13 -5.80
C THR A 108 3.55 4.76 -4.80
N LEU A 109 3.58 6.07 -4.61
CA LEU A 109 2.63 6.81 -3.79
C LEU A 109 1.27 6.99 -4.48
N LEU A 110 1.25 7.08 -5.80
CA LEU A 110 0.05 7.32 -6.61
C LEU A 110 -0.52 6.04 -7.25
N ALA A 111 0.08 4.88 -7.00
CA ALA A 111 -0.34 3.62 -7.59
C ALA A 111 -1.80 3.23 -7.24
N PHE A 112 -2.32 3.66 -6.09
CA PHE A 112 -3.67 3.33 -5.65
C PHE A 112 -4.78 3.88 -6.56
N TYR A 113 -4.53 4.95 -7.35
CA TYR A 113 -5.49 5.50 -8.29
C TYR A 113 -5.90 4.53 -9.40
N ASP A 114 -5.05 3.55 -9.68
CA ASP A 114 -5.30 2.51 -10.69
C ASP A 114 -6.04 1.29 -10.10
N PHE A 115 -6.72 1.48 -8.96
CA PHE A 115 -7.53 0.47 -8.26
C PHE A 115 -8.91 1.05 -7.91
N PRO A 116 -9.92 0.21 -7.62
CA PRO A 116 -11.27 0.70 -7.30
C PRO A 116 -11.28 1.80 -6.23
N ALA A 117 -12.02 2.88 -6.45
CA ALA A 117 -12.07 4.03 -5.54
C ALA A 117 -12.48 3.62 -4.10
N GLU A 118 -13.36 2.64 -3.96
CA GLU A 118 -13.79 2.09 -2.68
C GLU A 118 -12.64 1.50 -1.86
N HIS A 119 -11.57 1.04 -2.53
CA HIS A 119 -10.39 0.47 -1.90
C HIS A 119 -9.36 1.53 -1.45
N TRP A 120 -9.37 2.75 -1.98
CA TRP A 120 -8.30 3.74 -1.79
C TRP A 120 -7.94 4.00 -0.33
N LYS A 121 -8.94 4.10 0.55
CA LYS A 121 -8.70 4.31 1.98
C LYS A 121 -7.89 3.19 2.64
N HIS A 122 -8.00 1.97 2.10
CA HIS A 122 -7.25 0.82 2.58
C HIS A 122 -5.87 0.72 1.93
N LEU A 123 -5.75 1.18 0.67
CA LEU A 123 -4.50 1.09 -0.10
C LEU A 123 -3.48 2.16 0.28
N ARG A 124 -3.92 3.31 0.80
CA ARG A 124 -3.04 4.43 1.15
C ARG A 124 -2.18 4.18 2.39
N THR A 125 -2.45 3.14 3.17
CA THR A 125 -1.83 2.97 4.49
C THR A 125 -1.69 1.51 4.91
N THR A 126 -0.68 1.24 5.74
CA THR A 126 -0.47 -0.05 6.43
C THR A 126 -1.21 -0.12 7.78
N ASN A 127 -1.99 0.89 8.16
CA ASN A 127 -2.68 0.96 9.45
C ASN A 127 -3.52 -0.28 9.83
N PRO A 128 -4.23 -0.96 8.90
CA PRO A 128 -5.00 -2.17 9.25
C PRO A 128 -4.12 -3.27 9.88
N ILE A 129 -2.94 -3.50 9.29
CA ILE A 129 -1.99 -4.49 9.82
C ILE A 129 -1.34 -4.00 11.11
N GLU A 130 -0.99 -2.72 11.19
CA GLU A 130 -0.37 -2.13 12.38
C GLU A 130 -1.30 -2.16 13.59
N SER A 131 -2.60 -1.90 13.41
CA SER A 131 -3.59 -1.99 14.49
C SER A 131 -3.71 -3.40 15.05
N THR A 132 -3.64 -4.41 14.19
CA THR A 132 -3.62 -5.82 14.58
C THR A 132 -2.37 -6.15 15.41
N PHE A 133 -1.20 -5.73 14.95
CA PHE A 133 0.05 -5.93 15.71
C PHE A 133 0.11 -5.09 16.98
N ALA A 134 -0.53 -3.92 17.04
CA ALA A 134 -0.64 -3.15 18.27
C ALA A 134 -1.40 -3.92 19.35
N THR A 135 -2.46 -4.63 18.98
CA THR A 135 -3.21 -5.52 19.90
C THR A 135 -2.32 -6.65 20.43
N VAL A 136 -1.55 -7.30 19.55
CA VAL A 136 -0.60 -8.33 19.94
C VAL A 136 0.44 -7.75 20.90
N ARG A 137 1.06 -6.62 20.54
CA ARG A 137 2.07 -5.93 21.37
C ARG A 137 1.52 -5.57 22.75
N HIS A 138 0.32 -5.02 22.84
CA HIS A 138 -0.30 -4.66 24.11
C HIS A 138 -0.44 -5.86 25.05
N ARG A 139 -0.79 -7.03 24.53
CA ARG A 139 -0.91 -8.26 25.31
C ARG A 139 0.44 -8.81 25.73
N THR A 140 1.41 -8.84 24.80
CA THR A 140 2.75 -9.37 25.06
C THR A 140 3.54 -8.53 26.08
N ILE A 141 3.39 -7.19 26.04
CA ILE A 141 4.00 -6.32 27.05
C ILE A 141 3.41 -6.57 28.44
N ARG A 142 2.09 -6.74 28.54
CA ARG A 142 1.43 -7.00 29.83
C ARG A 142 1.82 -8.33 30.46
N SER A 143 2.09 -9.35 29.66
CA SER A 143 2.56 -10.66 30.15
C SER A 143 4.04 -10.66 30.54
N LYS A 144 4.74 -9.51 30.41
CA LYS A 144 6.17 -9.35 30.72
C LYS A 144 7.08 -10.36 30.01
N GLY A 145 6.69 -10.79 28.82
CA GLY A 145 7.42 -11.74 27.99
C GLY A 145 6.83 -13.16 28.01
N CYS A 146 7.52 -14.07 27.38
CA CYS A 146 7.12 -15.47 27.26
C CYS A 146 8.28 -16.38 27.71
N LEU A 147 7.90 -17.53 28.27
CA LEU A 147 8.87 -18.52 28.79
C LEU A 147 9.76 -19.13 27.69
N SER A 148 9.29 -19.15 26.43
CA SER A 148 10.04 -19.66 25.29
C SER A 148 9.54 -19.04 23.98
N ASN A 149 10.37 -19.10 22.92
CA ASN A 149 9.98 -18.67 21.56
C ASN A 149 8.75 -19.43 21.06
N ARG A 150 8.63 -20.72 21.35
CA ARG A 150 7.49 -21.54 20.97
C ARG A 150 6.21 -21.03 21.63
N THR A 151 6.23 -20.72 22.90
CA THR A 151 5.11 -20.15 23.64
C THR A 151 4.74 -18.77 23.11
N ALA A 152 5.73 -17.94 22.78
CA ALA A 152 5.53 -16.63 22.17
C ALA A 152 4.79 -16.75 20.84
N LEU A 153 5.25 -17.62 19.93
CA LEU A 153 4.62 -17.85 18.63
C LEU A 153 3.18 -18.37 18.77
N ALA A 154 2.96 -19.33 19.68
CA ALA A 154 1.62 -19.86 19.93
C ALA A 154 0.66 -18.78 20.48
N MET A 155 1.15 -17.91 21.37
CA MET A 155 0.38 -16.78 21.89
C MET A 155 0.05 -15.78 20.81
N VAL A 156 1.00 -15.37 19.98
CA VAL A 156 0.80 -14.45 18.85
C VAL A 156 -0.21 -15.05 17.88
N PHE A 157 -0.06 -16.33 17.52
CA PHE A 157 -1.01 -17.02 16.66
C PHE A 157 -2.44 -16.99 17.21
N LYS A 158 -2.64 -17.32 18.50
CA LYS A 158 -3.97 -17.28 19.14
C LYS A 158 -4.56 -15.88 19.24
N LEU A 159 -3.72 -14.86 19.45
CA LEU A 159 -4.17 -13.46 19.47
C LEU A 159 -4.63 -13.01 18.07
N LEU A 160 -3.91 -13.39 17.00
CA LEU A 160 -4.29 -13.09 15.63
C LEU A 160 -5.58 -13.84 15.24
N GLU A 161 -5.70 -15.13 15.59
CA GLU A 161 -6.90 -15.93 15.37
C GLU A 161 -8.12 -15.33 16.06
N ALA A 162 -7.96 -14.82 17.29
CA ALA A 162 -9.03 -14.12 18.00
C ALA A 162 -9.38 -12.78 17.35
N ALA A 163 -8.38 -12.00 16.93
CA ALA A 163 -8.57 -10.71 16.26
C ALA A 163 -9.31 -10.87 14.93
N GLN A 164 -9.02 -11.92 14.17
CA GLN A 164 -9.64 -12.22 12.88
C GLN A 164 -11.17 -12.30 12.97
N ARG A 165 -11.73 -12.75 14.08
CA ARG A 165 -13.19 -12.86 14.31
C ARG A 165 -13.89 -11.49 14.32
N SER A 166 -13.15 -10.40 14.60
CA SER A 166 -13.65 -9.03 14.66
C SER A 166 -13.27 -8.18 13.45
N TRP A 167 -12.52 -8.74 12.50
CA TRP A 167 -12.15 -7.99 11.31
C TRP A 167 -13.38 -7.66 10.47
N ARG A 168 -13.46 -6.41 10.06
CA ARG A 168 -14.50 -5.95 9.14
C ARG A 168 -14.14 -6.35 7.72
N ARG A 169 -15.18 -6.58 6.91
CA ARG A 169 -14.98 -6.75 5.48
C ARG A 169 -14.34 -5.50 4.87
N LEU A 170 -13.51 -5.71 3.85
CA LEU A 170 -12.96 -4.63 3.04
C LEU A 170 -14.11 -3.88 2.37
N ASP A 171 -14.10 -2.55 2.41
CA ASP A 171 -15.02 -1.77 1.59
C ASP A 171 -14.71 -2.04 0.11
N GLY A 172 -15.75 -2.15 -0.71
CA GLY A 172 -15.58 -2.58 -2.09
C GLY A 172 -15.15 -4.04 -2.26
N HIS A 173 -15.41 -4.93 -1.26
CA HIS A 173 -15.07 -6.35 -1.36
C HIS A 173 -15.67 -7.03 -2.61
N ASN A 174 -16.78 -6.52 -3.14
CA ASN A 174 -17.41 -6.94 -4.39
C ASN A 174 -16.55 -6.65 -5.63
N GLN A 175 -15.56 -5.75 -5.55
CA GLN A 175 -14.62 -5.45 -6.63
C GLN A 175 -13.42 -6.42 -6.66
N LEU A 176 -13.16 -7.16 -5.57
CA LEU A 176 -12.02 -8.08 -5.50
C LEU A 176 -11.99 -9.12 -6.62
N PRO A 177 -13.13 -9.77 -7.01
CA PRO A 177 -13.11 -10.70 -8.13
C PRO A 177 -12.64 -10.06 -9.44
N LYS A 178 -12.99 -8.80 -9.70
CA LYS A 178 -12.53 -8.07 -10.89
C LYS A 178 -11.01 -7.88 -10.89
N LEU A 179 -10.43 -7.52 -9.74
CA LEU A 179 -8.97 -7.39 -9.60
C LEU A 179 -8.26 -8.72 -9.81
N VAL A 180 -8.80 -9.82 -9.28
CA VAL A 180 -8.24 -11.18 -9.48
C VAL A 180 -8.30 -11.59 -10.96
N LEU A 181 -9.36 -11.20 -11.67
CA LEU A 181 -9.52 -11.42 -13.11
C LEU A 181 -8.70 -10.45 -13.98
N GLY A 182 -7.95 -9.53 -13.39
CA GLY A 182 -7.08 -8.60 -14.11
C GLY A 182 -7.80 -7.40 -14.74
N VAL A 183 -9.02 -7.09 -14.30
CA VAL A 183 -9.73 -5.88 -14.74
C VAL A 183 -8.94 -4.64 -14.32
N THR A 184 -8.74 -3.72 -15.25
CA THR A 184 -8.01 -2.47 -15.03
C THR A 184 -8.95 -1.35 -14.58
N PHE A 185 -8.42 -0.45 -13.77
CA PHE A 185 -9.11 0.73 -13.27
C PHE A 185 -8.28 1.97 -13.59
N ASN A 186 -8.95 3.09 -13.80
CA ASN A 186 -8.35 4.41 -13.93
C ASN A 186 -9.14 5.39 -13.06
N ASP A 187 -8.47 6.11 -12.18
CA ASP A 187 -9.10 7.00 -11.19
C ASP A 187 -10.25 6.31 -10.43
N GLY A 188 -10.05 5.04 -10.07
CA GLY A 188 -11.01 4.26 -9.32
C GLY A 188 -12.18 3.68 -10.10
N ILE A 189 -12.28 3.98 -11.39
CA ILE A 189 -13.36 3.56 -12.31
C ILE A 189 -12.86 2.43 -13.20
N GLU A 190 -13.68 1.40 -13.40
CA GLU A 190 -13.39 0.29 -14.30
C GLU A 190 -13.20 0.77 -15.73
N VAL A 191 -12.09 0.39 -16.35
CA VAL A 191 -11.83 0.65 -17.77
C VAL A 191 -12.52 -0.42 -18.60
N ILE A 192 -13.65 -0.08 -19.22
CA ILE A 192 -14.32 -0.96 -20.16
C ILE A 192 -13.55 -0.88 -21.47
N ALA A 193 -12.84 -1.96 -21.83
CA ALA A 193 -12.23 -2.08 -23.15
C ALA A 193 -13.34 -1.96 -24.22
N LYS A 194 -13.24 -0.97 -25.12
CA LYS A 194 -14.12 -0.94 -26.30
C LYS A 194 -13.93 -2.26 -27.02
N PRO A 195 -15.01 -2.90 -27.51
CA PRO A 195 -14.87 -4.09 -28.34
C PRO A 195 -14.03 -3.69 -29.55
N THR A 196 -12.75 -4.07 -29.55
CA THR A 196 -11.95 -4.04 -30.76
C THR A 196 -12.59 -5.03 -31.70
N ASP A 197 -12.89 -4.61 -32.92
CA ASP A 197 -13.38 -5.43 -34.02
C ASP A 197 -12.67 -6.80 -33.97
N ARG A 198 -13.44 -7.81 -33.58
CA ARG A 198 -12.99 -9.19 -33.73
C ARG A 198 -12.89 -9.38 -35.26
N GLN A 199 -11.68 -9.46 -35.77
CA GLN A 199 -11.47 -9.94 -37.13
C GLN A 199 -12.26 -11.23 -37.29
N PRO A 200 -13.09 -11.37 -38.31
CA PRO A 200 -13.82 -12.60 -38.55
C PRO A 200 -12.83 -13.73 -38.73
N ILE A 201 -12.97 -14.79 -37.92
CA ILE A 201 -12.23 -16.02 -38.12
C ILE A 201 -12.62 -16.57 -39.48
N THR A 202 -11.72 -16.42 -40.44
CA THR A 202 -11.87 -17.08 -41.74
C THR A 202 -11.71 -18.57 -41.51
N VAL A 203 -12.82 -19.28 -41.42
CA VAL A 203 -12.81 -20.74 -41.47
C VAL A 203 -12.48 -21.12 -42.90
N ALA A 204 -11.26 -21.58 -43.13
CA ALA A 204 -10.88 -22.19 -44.38
C ALA A 204 -11.67 -23.51 -44.55
N ALA A 205 -12.38 -23.60 -45.61
CA ALA A 205 -13.09 -24.80 -46.06
C ALA A 205 -12.09 -25.86 -46.58
#